data_ca5bbafe934421d56a3668b5e1c5736b
#
_entry.id   ca5bbafe934421d56a3668b5e1c5736b
#
_cell.length_a   1.000
_cell.length_b   1.000
_cell.length_c   1.000
_cell.angle_alpha   90.00
_cell.angle_beta   90.00
_cell.angle_gamma   90.00
#
_symmetry.space_group_name_H-M   'P 1'
#
loop_
_entity.id
_entity.type
_entity.pdbx_description
1 polymer ?
#
loop_
_entity_poly.entity_id
_entity_poly.type
_entity_poly.pdbx_seq_one_letter_code
_entity_poly.pdbx_strand_id
1 'polypeptide(L)'
;MSSTIKYELVCPESKVESGEADSVLVPGYEGDFTVLVKHAAYLSTLRPGMLKIFSSGNEIEYFVDSGFAEVSDQGLVVLAEKAIKKSDLDKGTINIMISELEEKMEKNEGNDKDKILKQLSDFKSLI
;
A
#
# COMPACT_ATOMS: atom_id res chain seq x y z
N MET A 1 -18.43 -7.10 21.37
CA MET A 1 -17.82 -5.92 20.77
C MET A 1 -16.76 -6.33 19.77
N SER A 2 -16.79 -5.74 18.61
CA SER A 2 -15.76 -6.00 17.60
C SER A 2 -14.45 -5.32 18.00
N SER A 3 -13.36 -6.07 17.98
CA SER A 3 -12.02 -5.53 18.15
C SER A 3 -11.29 -5.42 16.81
N THR A 4 -12.04 -5.51 15.71
CA THR A 4 -11.50 -5.47 14.36
C THR A 4 -12.04 -4.29 13.58
N ILE A 5 -11.36 -3.93 12.50
CA ILE A 5 -11.82 -2.93 11.55
C ILE A 5 -12.16 -3.60 10.23
N LYS A 6 -13.18 -3.08 9.57
CA LYS A 6 -13.49 -3.51 8.21
C LYS A 6 -12.55 -2.85 7.24
N TYR A 7 -12.07 -3.61 6.27
CA TYR A 7 -11.21 -3.05 5.23
C TYR A 7 -11.64 -3.54 3.85
N GLU A 8 -11.38 -2.71 2.86
CA GLU A 8 -11.54 -3.07 1.45
C GLU A 8 -10.33 -2.57 0.68
N LEU A 9 -9.80 -3.42 -0.17
CA LEU A 9 -8.78 -3.06 -1.16
C LEU A 9 -9.42 -3.17 -2.53
N VAL A 10 -9.50 -2.05 -3.23
CA VAL A 10 -10.25 -1.93 -4.48
C VAL A 10 -9.34 -1.38 -5.58
N CYS A 11 -9.39 -2.01 -6.74
CA CYS A 11 -8.81 -1.49 -7.96
C CYS A 11 -9.94 -1.00 -8.88
N PRO A 12 -9.65 -0.19 -9.91
CA PRO A 12 -10.72 0.35 -10.76
C PRO A 12 -11.68 -0.69 -11.34
N GLU A 13 -11.20 -1.89 -11.60
CA GLU A 13 -12.00 -2.91 -12.24
C GLU A 13 -12.57 -3.96 -11.29
N SER A 14 -12.11 -4.02 -10.06
CA SER A 14 -12.56 -5.08 -9.15
C SER A 14 -12.19 -4.80 -7.70
N LYS A 15 -12.98 -5.41 -6.80
CA LYS A 15 -12.60 -5.50 -5.39
C LYS A 15 -11.58 -6.64 -5.27
N VAL A 16 -10.40 -6.32 -4.77
CA VAL A 16 -9.29 -7.27 -4.68
C VAL A 16 -9.36 -8.09 -3.40
N GLU A 17 -9.64 -7.43 -2.27
CA GLU A 17 -9.67 -8.07 -0.96
C GLU A 17 -10.61 -7.30 -0.05
N SER A 18 -11.29 -7.99 0.85
CA SER A 18 -12.09 -7.35 1.89
C SER A 18 -12.23 -8.29 3.08
N GLY A 19 -12.48 -7.70 4.23
CA GLY A 19 -12.65 -8.49 5.44
C GLY A 19 -12.55 -7.63 6.68
N GLU A 20 -12.15 -8.26 7.78
CA GLU A 20 -11.92 -7.60 9.05
C GLU A 20 -10.48 -7.87 9.49
N ALA A 21 -9.84 -6.85 10.05
CA ALA A 21 -8.45 -6.94 10.46
C ALA A 21 -8.26 -6.33 11.85
N ASP A 22 -7.23 -6.78 12.54
CA ASP A 22 -6.83 -6.16 13.81
C ASP A 22 -6.15 -4.81 13.56
N SER A 23 -5.37 -4.73 12.49
CA SER A 23 -4.71 -3.51 12.06
C SER A 23 -4.31 -3.61 10.59
N VAL A 24 -4.10 -2.45 9.96
CA VAL A 24 -3.60 -2.37 8.59
C VAL A 24 -2.50 -1.32 8.54
N LEU A 25 -1.33 -1.70 8.05
CA LEU A 25 -0.23 -0.76 7.80
C LEU A 25 -0.32 -0.30 6.35
N VAL A 26 -0.48 1.02 6.18
CA VAL A 26 -0.73 1.63 4.87
C VAL A 26 0.52 2.40 4.43
N PRO A 27 0.99 2.20 3.17
CA PRO A 27 2.12 2.97 2.64
C PRO A 27 1.65 4.35 2.18
N GLY A 28 1.62 5.31 3.09
CA GLY A 28 1.20 6.68 2.80
C GLY A 28 2.31 7.49 2.15
N TYR A 29 1.92 8.43 1.32
CA TYR A 29 2.87 9.30 0.62
C TYR A 29 3.66 10.20 1.57
N GLU A 30 3.00 10.65 2.66
CA GLU A 30 3.64 11.48 3.69
C GLU A 30 4.29 10.65 4.80
N GLY A 31 4.20 9.34 4.73
CA GLY A 31 4.74 8.41 5.71
C GLY A 31 3.76 7.26 5.91
N ASP A 32 4.30 6.11 6.27
CA ASP A 32 3.47 4.95 6.54
C ASP A 32 2.68 5.16 7.83
N PHE A 33 1.45 4.66 7.87
CA PHE A 33 0.61 4.77 9.06
C PHE A 33 -0.15 3.49 9.29
N THR A 34 -0.47 3.22 10.54
CA THR A 34 -1.21 2.04 10.95
C THR A 34 -2.64 2.43 11.33
N VAL A 35 -3.60 1.75 10.73
CA VAL A 35 -5.02 1.92 11.04
C VAL A 35 -5.42 0.88 12.07
N LEU A 36 -5.91 1.35 13.20
CA LEU A 36 -6.36 0.52 14.32
C LEU A 36 -7.86 0.71 14.56
N VAL A 37 -8.45 -0.18 15.32
CA VAL A 37 -9.81 0.00 15.81
C VAL A 37 -9.89 1.33 16.58
N LYS A 38 -10.97 2.07 16.41
CA LYS A 38 -11.18 3.40 17.04
C LYS A 38 -10.20 4.46 16.55
N HIS A 39 -9.91 4.47 15.30
CA HIS A 39 -9.05 5.48 14.68
C HIS A 39 -9.87 6.73 14.29
N ALA A 40 -9.17 7.85 14.10
CA ALA A 40 -9.78 9.07 13.59
C ALA A 40 -9.92 9.00 12.07
N ALA A 41 -10.87 9.75 11.52
CA ALA A 41 -11.01 9.87 10.08
C ALA A 41 -9.74 10.45 9.46
N TYR A 42 -9.32 9.89 8.33
CA TYR A 42 -8.07 10.28 7.71
C TYR A 42 -8.09 9.91 6.22
N LEU A 43 -7.50 10.76 5.41
CA LEU A 43 -7.37 10.53 3.97
C LEU A 43 -5.91 10.74 3.58
N SER A 44 -5.32 9.77 2.93
CA SER A 44 -3.93 9.84 2.50
C SER A 44 -3.78 9.32 1.08
N THR A 45 -2.93 9.96 0.29
CA THR A 45 -2.49 9.38 -0.97
C THR A 45 -1.50 8.25 -0.68
N LEU A 46 -1.44 7.28 -1.58
CA LEU A 46 -0.54 6.14 -1.47
C LEU A 46 0.74 6.40 -2.23
N ARG A 47 1.85 5.91 -1.66
CA ARG A 47 3.07 5.71 -2.43
C ARG A 47 3.14 4.24 -2.84
N PRO A 48 3.91 3.90 -3.90
CA PRO A 48 4.15 2.48 -4.18
C PRO A 48 4.82 1.81 -2.98
N GLY A 49 4.22 0.75 -2.47
CA GLY A 49 4.73 0.06 -1.29
C GLY A 49 3.85 -1.08 -0.86
N MET A 50 4.17 -1.67 0.29
CA MET A 50 3.45 -2.82 0.80
C MET A 50 2.37 -2.41 1.78
N LEU A 51 1.15 -2.81 1.47
CA LEU A 51 0.01 -2.75 2.39
C LEU A 51 0.01 -4.05 3.19
N LYS A 52 0.04 -3.94 4.50
CA LYS A 52 0.08 -5.11 5.38
C LYS A 52 -1.18 -5.19 6.22
N ILE A 53 -1.88 -6.30 6.11
CA ILE A 53 -3.14 -6.55 6.81
C ILE A 53 -2.90 -7.63 7.87
N PHE A 54 -3.10 -7.28 9.13
CA PHE A 54 -2.89 -8.19 10.25
C PHE A 54 -4.25 -8.64 10.80
N SER A 55 -4.50 -9.95 10.77
CA SER A 55 -5.78 -10.49 11.20
C SER A 55 -5.58 -11.84 11.88
N SER A 56 -5.97 -11.93 13.16
CA SER A 56 -5.93 -13.17 13.95
C SER A 56 -4.58 -13.89 13.91
N GLY A 57 -3.49 -13.11 14.03
CA GLY A 57 -2.15 -13.65 14.00
C GLY A 57 -1.60 -13.92 12.60
N ASN A 58 -2.40 -13.70 11.57
CA ASN A 58 -1.97 -13.85 10.19
C ASN A 58 -1.66 -12.48 9.58
N GLU A 59 -0.75 -12.49 8.61
CA GLU A 59 -0.38 -11.28 7.88
C GLU A 59 -0.60 -11.51 6.40
N ILE A 60 -1.34 -10.61 5.77
CA ILE A 60 -1.56 -10.61 4.32
C ILE A 60 -0.93 -9.35 3.78
N GLU A 61 -0.11 -9.48 2.74
CA GLU A 61 0.60 -8.34 2.15
C GLU A 61 0.25 -8.19 0.68
N TYR A 62 -0.01 -6.94 0.29
CA TYR A 62 -0.23 -6.56 -1.10
C TYR A 62 0.72 -5.42 -1.46
N PHE A 63 1.35 -5.51 -2.62
CA PHE A 63 1.98 -4.34 -3.21
C PHE A 63 0.89 -3.48 -3.81
N VAL A 64 0.86 -2.20 -3.45
CA VAL A 64 -0.11 -1.24 -3.99
C VAL A 64 0.63 -0.05 -4.59
N ASP A 65 0.04 0.55 -5.61
CA ASP A 65 0.63 1.69 -6.31
C ASP A 65 -0.48 2.63 -6.74
N SER A 66 -0.25 3.91 -6.53
CA SER A 66 -1.12 5.01 -6.95
C SER A 66 -2.55 4.88 -6.43
N GLY A 67 -3.04 5.91 -5.81
CA GLY A 67 -4.38 5.95 -5.27
C GLY A 67 -4.41 6.61 -3.92
N PHE A 68 -5.36 6.19 -3.10
CA PHE A 68 -5.47 6.76 -1.76
C PHE A 68 -6.15 5.79 -0.80
N ALA A 69 -5.97 6.06 0.49
CA ALA A 69 -6.61 5.34 1.57
C ALA A 69 -7.51 6.28 2.34
N GLU A 70 -8.75 5.88 2.55
CA GLU A 70 -9.71 6.64 3.33
C GLU A 70 -10.09 5.86 4.59
N VAL A 71 -9.88 6.48 5.73
CA VAL A 71 -10.26 5.95 7.04
C VAL A 71 -11.48 6.70 7.52
N SER A 72 -12.52 5.97 7.89
CA SER A 72 -13.75 6.53 8.42
C SER A 72 -14.27 5.69 9.58
N ASP A 73 -15.38 6.09 10.18
CA ASP A 73 -16.02 5.29 11.22
C ASP A 73 -16.54 3.95 10.69
N GLN A 74 -16.62 3.80 9.37
CA GLN A 74 -17.05 2.55 8.75
C GLN A 74 -15.89 1.61 8.41
N GLY A 75 -14.66 2.06 8.58
CA GLY A 75 -13.48 1.26 8.33
C GLY A 75 -12.49 1.90 7.38
N LEU A 76 -11.71 1.07 6.72
CA LEU A 76 -10.67 1.50 5.79
C LEU A 76 -11.03 1.10 4.37
N VAL A 77 -10.94 2.04 3.44
CA VAL A 77 -11.03 1.75 2.01
C VAL A 77 -9.72 2.18 1.36
N VAL A 78 -9.07 1.25 0.68
CA VAL A 78 -7.85 1.53 -0.09
C VAL A 78 -8.20 1.40 -1.57
N LEU A 79 -8.09 2.50 -2.30
CA LEU A 79 -8.28 2.55 -3.74
C LEU A 79 -6.92 2.66 -4.40
N ALA A 80 -6.52 1.62 -5.10
CA ALA A 80 -5.21 1.57 -5.76
C ALA A 80 -5.37 1.24 -7.23
N GLU A 81 -4.58 1.86 -8.07
CA GLU A 81 -4.57 1.51 -9.49
C GLU A 81 -4.01 0.12 -9.72
N LYS A 82 -3.05 -0.29 -8.90
CA LYS A 82 -2.41 -1.60 -8.97
C LYS A 82 -2.33 -2.21 -7.58
N ALA A 83 -2.71 -3.47 -7.47
CA ALA A 83 -2.58 -4.23 -6.24
C ALA A 83 -2.19 -5.66 -6.60
N ILE A 84 -1.06 -6.12 -6.08
CA ILE A 84 -0.53 -7.44 -6.36
C ILE A 84 -0.22 -8.12 -5.03
N LYS A 85 -0.80 -9.29 -4.80
CA LYS A 85 -0.52 -10.05 -3.59
C LYS A 85 0.95 -10.44 -3.54
N LYS A 86 1.58 -10.33 -2.37
CA LYS A 86 3.00 -10.60 -2.22
C LYS A 86 3.39 -11.98 -2.73
N SER A 87 2.55 -12.99 -2.50
CA SER A 87 2.81 -14.34 -2.98
C SER A 87 2.85 -14.45 -4.50
N ASP A 88 2.28 -13.48 -5.21
CA ASP A 88 2.26 -13.43 -6.67
C ASP A 88 3.39 -12.56 -7.24
N LEU A 89 4.16 -11.90 -6.36
CA LEU A 89 5.32 -11.11 -6.79
C LEU A 89 6.52 -12.02 -6.97
N ASP A 90 7.14 -11.96 -8.14
CA ASP A 90 8.39 -12.66 -8.39
C ASP A 90 9.51 -11.65 -8.65
N LYS A 91 10.76 -12.15 -8.71
CA LYS A 91 11.93 -11.29 -8.93
C LYS A 91 11.86 -10.55 -10.26
N GLY A 92 11.32 -11.20 -11.29
CA GLY A 92 11.19 -10.58 -12.60
C GLY A 92 10.26 -9.37 -12.57
N THR A 93 9.09 -9.53 -11.94
CA THR A 93 8.13 -8.44 -11.79
C THR A 93 8.72 -7.29 -10.97
N ILE A 94 9.38 -7.61 -9.85
CA ILE A 94 10.00 -6.60 -8.99
C ILE A 94 11.09 -5.85 -9.75
N ASN A 95 11.91 -6.54 -10.51
CA ASN A 95 12.97 -5.91 -11.31
C ASN A 95 12.41 -4.97 -12.37
N ILE A 96 11.29 -5.33 -13.01
CA ILE A 96 10.62 -4.45 -13.97
C ILE A 96 10.14 -3.17 -13.26
N MET A 97 9.54 -3.31 -12.08
CA MET A 97 9.07 -2.17 -11.30
C MET A 97 10.21 -1.25 -10.88
N ILE A 98 11.33 -1.82 -10.48
CA ILE A 98 12.54 -1.06 -10.14
C ILE A 98 13.04 -0.29 -11.37
N SER A 99 13.09 -0.95 -12.53
CA SER A 99 13.54 -0.30 -13.77
C SER A 99 12.65 0.87 -14.17
N GLU A 100 11.33 0.72 -14.01
CA GLU A 100 10.39 1.80 -14.30
C GLU A 100 10.60 3.00 -13.36
N LEU A 101 10.89 2.76 -12.09
CA LEU A 101 11.17 3.82 -11.14
C LEU A 101 12.49 4.52 -11.44
N GLU A 102 13.50 3.76 -11.86
CA GLU A 102 14.79 4.33 -12.25
C GLU A 102 14.65 5.24 -13.47
N GLU A 103 13.83 4.86 -14.44
CA GLU A 103 13.53 5.72 -15.58
C GLU A 103 12.84 7.02 -15.14
N LYS A 104 11.88 6.94 -14.23
CA LYS A 104 11.22 8.13 -13.70
C LYS A 104 12.21 9.03 -12.99
N MET A 105 13.18 8.47 -12.29
CA MET A 105 14.20 9.23 -11.59
C MET A 105 15.10 10.00 -12.58
N GLU A 106 15.45 9.39 -13.70
CA GLU A 106 16.24 10.05 -14.74
C GLU A 106 15.48 11.20 -15.41
N LYS A 107 14.17 11.06 -15.56
CA LYS A 107 13.32 12.06 -16.23
C LYS A 107 12.88 13.19 -15.31
N ASN A 108 12.83 12.95 -14.00
CA ASN A 108 12.38 13.92 -13.02
C ASN A 108 13.55 14.62 -12.35
N GLU A 109 13.52 15.94 -12.39
CA GLU A 109 14.45 16.76 -11.64
C GLU A 109 13.72 17.41 -10.48
N GLY A 110 14.34 17.47 -9.31
CA GLY A 110 13.82 18.21 -8.17
C GLY A 110 13.17 17.37 -7.10
N ASN A 111 12.02 17.81 -6.62
CA ASN A 111 11.44 17.36 -5.35
C ASN A 111 11.02 15.90 -5.27
N ASP A 112 10.74 15.28 -6.40
CA ASP A 112 10.26 13.88 -6.41
C ASP A 112 11.39 12.86 -6.35
N LYS A 113 12.63 13.31 -6.54
CA LYS A 113 13.77 12.40 -6.59
C LYS A 113 13.97 11.63 -5.27
N ASP A 114 13.84 12.31 -4.14
CA ASP A 114 14.00 11.68 -2.83
C ASP A 114 12.93 10.63 -2.58
N LYS A 115 11.70 10.90 -2.99
CA LYS A 115 10.59 9.96 -2.85
C LYS A 115 10.79 8.73 -3.72
N ILE A 116 11.28 8.91 -4.94
CA ILE A 116 11.59 7.80 -5.85
C ILE A 116 12.73 6.96 -5.28
N LEU A 117 13.76 7.59 -4.70
CA LEU A 117 14.86 6.87 -4.08
C LEU A 117 14.39 5.99 -2.92
N LYS A 118 13.43 6.48 -2.12
CA LYS A 118 12.85 5.70 -1.05
C LYS A 118 12.07 4.50 -1.59
N GLN A 119 11.31 4.70 -2.66
CA GLN A 119 10.57 3.63 -3.32
C GLN A 119 11.51 2.56 -3.87
N LEU A 120 12.61 2.97 -4.49
CA LEU A 120 13.62 2.04 -4.98
C LEU A 120 14.21 1.21 -3.85
N SER A 121 14.52 1.85 -2.73
CA SER A 121 15.03 1.15 -1.55
C SER A 121 14.03 0.12 -1.04
N ASP A 122 12.75 0.50 -0.97
CA ASP A 122 11.69 -0.41 -0.54
C ASP A 122 11.56 -1.62 -1.47
N PHE A 123 11.60 -1.40 -2.78
CA PHE A 123 11.53 -2.50 -3.74
C PHE A 123 12.75 -3.40 -3.70
N LYS A 124 13.93 -2.82 -3.59
CA LYS A 124 15.17 -3.61 -3.52
C LYS A 124 15.20 -4.50 -2.28
N SER A 125 14.57 -4.10 -1.20
CA SER A 125 14.49 -4.91 0.02
C SER A 125 13.60 -6.14 -0.15
N LEU A 126 12.75 -6.18 -1.18
CA LEU A 126 11.87 -7.33 -1.46
C LEU A 126 12.58 -8.46 -2.22
N ILE A 127 13.74 -8.18 -2.78
CA ILE A 127 14.51 -9.17 -3.56
C ILE A 127 15.48 -9.94 -2.62
#